data_2c4af5b2cb7db83e1a44d22efe1c8cf2
#
_entry.id   2c4af5b2cb7db83e1a44d22efe1c8cf2
#
_cell.length_a   1.000
_cell.length_b   1.000
_cell.length_c   1.000
_cell.angle_alpha   90.00
_cell.angle_beta   90.00
_cell.angle_gamma   90.00
#
_symmetry.space_group_name_H-M   'P 1'
#
loop_
_entity.id
_entity.type
_entity.pdbx_description
1 polymer ?
#
loop_
_entity_poly.entity_id
_entity_poly.type
_entity_poly.pdbx_seq_one_letter_code
_entity_poly.pdbx_strand_id
1 'polypeptide(L)'
;MQSLRRGLAPLLLLLPGGGWLVVFFVVPMAFMLLISLQEGTFDTGYQLTWNFGIYPQVIGHYWELYVRSTGFAAATTLLTLAVGYPVAYTIAFHGGRLKNALLLLVVLPFFVSFVIRTLNWRMILSDNGMVFGTLKDAGLLDANFHFLATPASVIFGLTYNFLPFMILPLYVAIEKIDRRLIEAATDLYASRAQAFWRVTFLLSLPGVVAGSLLTFIPSVGDFITAEVIGAGNPQVFMVGNIIQRKFLDSLDYPAAAALAFVLVAGVMLLVSVYTRLVGSERLAG
;
A
#
# COMPACT_ATOMS: atom_id res chain seq x y z
N MET A 1 -29.92 -39.36 6.83
CA MET A 1 -28.48 -39.49 6.53
C MET A 1 -28.03 -38.67 5.29
N GLN A 2 -28.87 -38.42 4.27
CA GLN A 2 -28.51 -37.62 3.09
C GLN A 2 -28.42 -36.10 3.35
N SER A 3 -29.14 -35.55 4.32
CA SER A 3 -29.09 -34.13 4.68
C SER A 3 -27.78 -33.71 5.39
N LEU A 4 -27.22 -34.58 6.22
CA LEU A 4 -25.94 -34.39 6.88
C LEU A 4 -24.75 -34.41 5.90
N ARG A 5 -24.81 -35.25 4.85
CA ARG A 5 -23.78 -35.29 3.80
C ARG A 5 -23.76 -34.05 2.92
N ARG A 6 -24.92 -33.39 2.71
CA ARG A 6 -24.99 -32.11 1.93
C ARG A 6 -24.39 -30.91 2.68
N GLY A 7 -24.39 -30.92 4.02
CA GLY A 7 -23.76 -29.85 4.81
C GLY A 7 -22.25 -30.04 5.01
N LEU A 8 -21.75 -31.29 4.96
CA LEU A 8 -20.32 -31.58 5.15
C LEU A 8 -19.47 -31.42 3.89
N ALA A 9 -20.06 -31.60 2.70
CA ALA A 9 -19.33 -31.50 1.43
C ALA A 9 -18.69 -30.10 1.20
N PRO A 10 -19.37 -28.97 1.42
CA PRO A 10 -18.74 -27.66 1.32
C PRO A 10 -17.63 -27.44 2.35
N LEU A 11 -17.81 -27.93 3.57
CA LEU A 11 -16.80 -27.85 4.63
C LEU A 11 -15.55 -28.67 4.28
N LEU A 12 -15.71 -29.89 3.75
CA LEU A 12 -14.59 -30.73 3.31
C LEU A 12 -13.83 -30.12 2.11
N LEU A 13 -14.52 -29.42 1.20
CA LEU A 13 -13.90 -28.71 0.09
C LEU A 13 -13.13 -27.45 0.54
N LEU A 14 -13.58 -26.79 1.62
CA LEU A 14 -12.90 -25.64 2.21
C LEU A 14 -11.73 -26.06 3.12
N LEU A 15 -11.66 -27.30 3.58
CA LEU A 15 -10.68 -27.77 4.55
C LEU A 15 -9.22 -27.61 4.07
N PRO A 16 -8.83 -27.95 2.81
CA PRO A 16 -7.45 -27.78 2.37
C PRO A 16 -7.03 -26.30 2.34
N GLY A 17 -7.87 -25.41 1.78
CA GLY A 17 -7.59 -23.99 1.74
C GLY A 17 -7.68 -23.32 3.11
N GLY A 18 -8.69 -23.64 3.91
CA GLY A 18 -8.84 -23.15 5.28
C GLY A 18 -7.73 -23.65 6.19
N GLY A 19 -7.37 -24.92 6.11
CA GLY A 19 -6.25 -25.51 6.86
C GLY A 19 -4.92 -24.83 6.52
N TRP A 20 -4.67 -24.56 5.25
CA TRP A 20 -3.50 -23.78 4.81
C TRP A 20 -3.48 -22.39 5.44
N LEU A 21 -4.58 -21.65 5.38
CA LEU A 21 -4.69 -20.32 6.00
C LEU A 21 -4.47 -20.36 7.52
N VAL A 22 -5.03 -21.35 8.21
CA VAL A 22 -4.82 -21.49 9.65
C VAL A 22 -3.34 -21.72 9.96
N VAL A 23 -2.70 -22.68 9.30
CA VAL A 23 -1.31 -23.04 9.58
C VAL A 23 -0.33 -21.92 9.21
N PHE A 24 -0.49 -21.28 8.07
CA PHE A 24 0.48 -20.31 7.56
C PHE A 24 0.15 -18.84 7.86
N PHE A 25 -1.05 -18.54 8.33
CA PHE A 25 -1.45 -17.18 8.70
C PHE A 25 -1.84 -17.08 10.18
N VAL A 26 -2.82 -17.88 10.63
CA VAL A 26 -3.34 -17.74 12.00
C VAL A 26 -2.31 -18.18 13.04
N VAL A 27 -1.62 -19.31 12.80
CA VAL A 27 -0.60 -19.80 13.75
C VAL A 27 0.55 -18.79 13.92
N PRO A 28 1.23 -18.27 12.87
CA PRO A 28 2.26 -17.26 13.04
C PRO A 28 1.75 -15.97 13.72
N MET A 29 0.52 -15.54 13.39
CA MET A 29 -0.09 -14.37 14.06
C MET A 29 -0.32 -14.63 15.55
N ALA A 30 -0.78 -15.82 15.92
CA ALA A 30 -0.92 -16.20 17.34
C ALA A 30 0.44 -16.25 18.05
N PHE A 31 1.48 -16.78 17.41
CA PHE A 31 2.85 -16.73 17.96
C PHE A 31 3.35 -15.29 18.15
N MET A 32 3.16 -14.41 17.17
CA MET A 32 3.51 -13.00 17.33
C MET A 32 2.74 -12.36 18.48
N LEU A 33 1.46 -12.69 18.66
CA LEU A 33 0.66 -12.21 19.80
C LEU A 33 1.26 -12.66 21.12
N LEU A 34 1.62 -13.93 21.24
CA LEU A 34 2.26 -14.47 22.44
C LEU A 34 3.62 -13.78 22.71
N ILE A 35 4.42 -13.57 21.66
CA ILE A 35 5.70 -12.83 21.78
C ILE A 35 5.47 -11.40 22.27
N SER A 36 4.44 -10.71 21.79
CA SER A 36 4.14 -9.33 22.20
C SER A 36 3.79 -9.20 23.68
N LEU A 37 3.35 -10.30 24.32
CA LEU A 37 2.96 -10.34 25.74
C LEU A 37 4.06 -10.87 26.66
N GLN A 38 5.27 -11.06 26.13
CA GLN A 38 6.45 -11.47 26.88
C GLN A 38 7.19 -10.25 27.45
N GLU A 39 7.94 -10.50 28.51
CA GLU A 39 8.92 -9.57 29.09
C GLU A 39 10.30 -10.23 29.14
N GLY A 40 11.33 -9.40 29.10
CA GLY A 40 12.71 -9.86 29.14
C GLY A 40 13.58 -9.16 28.11
N THR A 41 14.81 -9.60 28.00
CA THR A 41 15.78 -9.15 27.00
C THR A 41 16.38 -10.35 26.31
N PHE A 42 17.09 -10.11 25.20
CA PHE A 42 17.81 -11.18 24.49
C PHE A 42 18.78 -11.94 25.42
N ASP A 43 19.45 -11.22 26.34
CA ASP A 43 20.44 -11.79 27.26
C ASP A 43 19.81 -12.58 28.42
N THR A 44 18.66 -12.13 28.93
CA THR A 44 17.98 -12.76 30.07
C THR A 44 16.94 -13.80 29.66
N GLY A 45 16.62 -13.84 28.37
CA GLY A 45 15.52 -14.62 27.80
C GLY A 45 14.18 -13.92 27.96
N TYR A 46 13.21 -14.35 27.13
CA TYR A 46 11.84 -13.83 27.14
C TYR A 46 10.93 -14.78 27.88
N GLN A 47 10.09 -14.27 28.79
CA GLN A 47 9.11 -15.03 29.54
C GLN A 47 7.71 -14.50 29.31
N LEU A 48 6.72 -15.39 29.15
CA LEU A 48 5.33 -15.00 28.97
C LEU A 48 4.74 -14.53 30.29
N THR A 49 4.56 -13.21 30.42
CA THR A 49 4.03 -12.55 31.62
C THR A 49 2.64 -11.96 31.44
N TRP A 50 2.06 -12.13 30.23
CA TRP A 50 0.78 -11.51 29.85
C TRP A 50 0.78 -9.98 30.00
N ASN A 51 1.88 -9.33 29.62
CA ASN A 51 2.07 -7.89 29.75
C ASN A 51 1.22 -7.13 28.69
N PHE A 52 -0.04 -6.87 28.99
CA PHE A 52 -0.89 -6.02 28.13
C PHE A 52 -0.52 -4.54 28.21
N GLY A 53 0.27 -4.12 29.21
CA GLY A 53 0.75 -2.75 29.36
C GLY A 53 1.68 -2.30 28.25
N ILE A 54 2.25 -3.22 27.48
CA ILE A 54 3.13 -2.91 26.33
C ILE A 54 2.38 -2.13 25.23
N TYR A 55 1.09 -2.40 24.99
CA TYR A 55 0.31 -1.77 23.91
C TYR A 55 0.14 -0.25 24.15
N PRO A 56 -0.38 0.25 25.29
CA PRO A 56 -0.45 1.69 25.52
C PRO A 56 0.95 2.34 25.56
N GLN A 57 1.98 1.64 26.00
CA GLN A 57 3.36 2.16 25.98
C GLN A 57 3.86 2.37 24.53
N VAL A 58 3.74 1.38 23.65
CA VAL A 58 4.18 1.53 22.25
C VAL A 58 3.32 2.54 21.48
N ILE A 59 2.01 2.62 21.76
CA ILE A 59 1.15 3.63 21.13
C ILE A 59 1.58 5.02 21.60
N GLY A 60 1.75 5.26 22.92
CA GLY A 60 2.12 6.55 23.45
C GLY A 60 3.50 7.02 22.97
N HIS A 61 4.47 6.10 22.88
CA HIS A 61 5.84 6.43 22.47
C HIS A 61 6.00 6.64 20.97
N TYR A 62 5.27 5.86 20.13
CA TYR A 62 5.45 5.85 18.67
C TYR A 62 4.26 6.40 17.88
N TRP A 63 3.32 7.08 18.53
CA TRP A 63 2.10 7.55 17.90
C TRP A 63 2.37 8.48 16.70
N GLU A 64 3.39 9.35 16.80
CA GLU A 64 3.80 10.25 15.71
C GLU A 64 4.22 9.48 14.45
N LEU A 65 4.88 8.32 14.63
CA LEU A 65 5.28 7.46 13.52
C LEU A 65 4.06 6.80 12.86
N TYR A 66 3.05 6.39 13.64
CA TYR A 66 1.81 5.87 13.08
C TYR A 66 1.07 6.91 12.25
N VAL A 67 0.98 8.14 12.76
CA VAL A 67 0.35 9.26 12.03
C VAL A 67 1.15 9.58 10.77
N ARG A 68 2.47 9.64 10.86
CA ARG A 68 3.36 9.88 9.69
C ARG A 68 3.22 8.80 8.65
N SER A 69 3.28 7.52 9.04
CA SER A 69 3.14 6.38 8.10
C SER A 69 1.79 6.40 7.40
N THR A 70 0.72 6.64 8.15
CA THR A 70 -0.63 6.79 7.60
C THR A 70 -0.72 7.99 6.65
N GLY A 71 -0.12 9.12 7.01
CA GLY A 71 -0.06 10.33 6.18
C GLY A 71 0.71 10.11 4.88
N PHE A 72 1.88 9.45 4.94
CA PHE A 72 2.66 9.10 3.74
C PHE A 72 1.91 8.12 2.84
N ALA A 73 1.29 7.10 3.42
CA ALA A 73 0.48 6.13 2.66
C ALA A 73 -0.75 6.78 2.02
N ALA A 74 -1.43 7.69 2.72
CA ALA A 74 -2.55 8.45 2.17
C ALA A 74 -2.11 9.36 1.02
N ALA A 75 -1.02 10.11 1.18
CA ALA A 75 -0.44 10.94 0.13
C ALA A 75 -0.02 10.10 -1.08
N THR A 76 0.64 8.96 -0.85
CA THR A 76 1.00 7.99 -1.88
C THR A 76 -0.23 7.49 -2.64
N THR A 77 -1.29 7.12 -1.92
CA THR A 77 -2.54 6.63 -2.53
C THR A 77 -3.20 7.69 -3.40
N LEU A 78 -3.23 8.94 -2.94
CA LEU A 78 -3.76 10.06 -3.71
C LEU A 78 -2.92 10.34 -4.97
N LEU A 79 -1.59 10.32 -4.84
CA LEU A 79 -0.70 10.55 -5.98
C LEU A 79 -0.75 9.40 -6.99
N THR A 80 -0.78 8.15 -6.52
CA THR A 80 -0.94 6.99 -7.41
C THR A 80 -2.29 7.01 -8.11
N LEU A 81 -3.36 7.48 -7.46
CA LEU A 81 -4.66 7.67 -8.08
C LEU A 81 -4.61 8.79 -9.13
N ALA A 82 -4.03 9.93 -8.79
CA ALA A 82 -3.92 11.08 -9.69
C ALA A 82 -3.13 10.77 -10.97
N VAL A 83 -2.06 9.99 -10.86
CA VAL A 83 -1.23 9.56 -12.00
C VAL A 83 -1.83 8.31 -12.67
N GLY A 84 -2.26 7.33 -11.87
CA GLY A 84 -2.73 6.03 -12.34
C GLY A 84 -4.06 6.10 -13.08
N TYR A 85 -4.97 6.99 -12.65
CA TYR A 85 -6.28 7.11 -13.29
C TYR A 85 -6.19 7.56 -14.76
N PRO A 86 -5.46 8.64 -15.14
CA PRO A 86 -5.26 9.00 -16.54
C PRO A 86 -4.58 7.90 -17.35
N VAL A 87 -3.60 7.20 -16.77
CA VAL A 87 -2.92 6.08 -17.43
C VAL A 87 -3.89 4.94 -17.69
N ALA A 88 -4.63 4.49 -16.68
CA ALA A 88 -5.62 3.42 -16.81
C ALA A 88 -6.73 3.79 -17.83
N TYR A 89 -7.22 5.04 -17.78
CA TYR A 89 -8.21 5.56 -18.71
C TYR A 89 -7.70 5.53 -20.17
N THR A 90 -6.47 5.99 -20.37
CA THR A 90 -5.84 6.00 -21.71
C THR A 90 -5.66 4.58 -22.23
N ILE A 91 -5.21 3.65 -21.41
CA ILE A 91 -5.05 2.24 -21.79
C ILE A 91 -6.41 1.62 -22.15
N ALA A 92 -7.44 1.84 -21.32
CA ALA A 92 -8.75 1.26 -21.50
C ALA A 92 -9.47 1.79 -22.76
N PHE A 93 -9.49 3.11 -22.96
CA PHE A 93 -10.28 3.71 -24.02
C PHE A 93 -9.49 4.03 -25.30
N HIS A 94 -8.18 4.26 -25.21
CA HIS A 94 -7.36 4.70 -26.33
C HIS A 94 -6.22 3.73 -26.68
N GLY A 95 -5.99 2.68 -25.87
CA GLY A 95 -4.90 1.72 -26.10
C GLY A 95 -4.99 0.90 -27.38
N GLY A 96 -6.20 0.64 -27.87
CA GLY A 96 -6.43 -0.07 -29.13
C GLY A 96 -5.60 -1.35 -29.25
N ARG A 97 -4.82 -1.51 -30.33
CA ARG A 97 -3.94 -2.66 -30.57
C ARG A 97 -2.73 -2.72 -29.60
N LEU A 98 -2.34 -1.58 -29.04
CA LEU A 98 -1.18 -1.49 -28.12
C LEU A 98 -1.55 -1.75 -26.66
N LYS A 99 -2.80 -2.00 -26.33
CA LYS A 99 -3.33 -2.18 -25.00
C LYS A 99 -2.53 -3.20 -24.17
N ASN A 100 -2.30 -4.39 -24.71
CA ASN A 100 -1.56 -5.45 -24.01
C ASN A 100 -0.09 -5.05 -23.80
N ALA A 101 0.53 -4.35 -24.73
CA ALA A 101 1.89 -3.86 -24.61
C ALA A 101 1.98 -2.76 -23.53
N LEU A 102 1.01 -1.85 -23.46
CA LEU A 102 0.94 -0.82 -22.43
C LEU A 102 0.73 -1.42 -21.03
N LEU A 103 -0.14 -2.43 -20.91
CA LEU A 103 -0.32 -3.17 -19.66
C LEU A 103 0.96 -3.91 -19.25
N LEU A 104 1.65 -4.54 -20.20
CA LEU A 104 2.93 -5.17 -19.94
C LEU A 104 3.96 -4.14 -19.45
N LEU A 105 4.01 -2.95 -20.04
CA LEU A 105 4.89 -1.87 -19.62
C LEU A 105 4.61 -1.41 -18.18
N VAL A 106 3.34 -1.35 -17.77
CA VAL A 106 2.95 -1.04 -16.38
C VAL A 106 3.44 -2.11 -15.41
N VAL A 107 3.41 -3.39 -15.81
CA VAL A 107 3.80 -4.51 -14.95
C VAL A 107 5.31 -4.78 -15.01
N LEU A 108 5.99 -4.38 -16.10
CA LEU A 108 7.41 -4.65 -16.32
C LEU A 108 8.32 -4.34 -15.11
N PRO A 109 8.14 -3.21 -14.38
CA PRO A 109 8.96 -2.91 -13.20
C PRO A 109 8.90 -3.97 -12.11
N PHE A 110 7.83 -4.78 -12.02
CA PHE A 110 7.73 -5.84 -11.00
C PHE A 110 8.68 -7.02 -11.23
N PHE A 111 9.20 -7.20 -12.45
CA PHE A 111 10.21 -8.22 -12.73
C PHE A 111 11.60 -7.83 -12.19
N VAL A 112 11.77 -6.58 -11.76
CA VAL A 112 12.97 -6.11 -11.08
C VAL A 112 12.75 -6.15 -9.56
N SER A 113 13.73 -6.63 -8.81
CA SER A 113 13.68 -6.64 -7.34
C SER A 113 13.29 -5.26 -6.79
N PHE A 114 12.36 -5.25 -5.81
CA PHE A 114 11.89 -4.04 -5.14
C PHE A 114 13.04 -3.21 -4.55
N VAL A 115 13.99 -3.88 -3.88
CA VAL A 115 15.17 -3.24 -3.27
C VAL A 115 16.08 -2.61 -4.32
N ILE A 116 16.43 -3.36 -5.39
CA ILE A 116 17.29 -2.86 -6.46
C ILE A 116 16.66 -1.64 -7.15
N ARG A 117 15.37 -1.69 -7.41
CA ARG A 117 14.60 -0.59 -8.01
C ARG A 117 14.63 0.66 -7.13
N THR A 118 14.45 0.49 -5.82
CA THR A 118 14.49 1.60 -4.86
C THR A 118 15.90 2.18 -4.71
N LEU A 119 16.94 1.34 -4.72
CA LEU A 119 18.34 1.77 -4.74
C LEU A 119 18.68 2.56 -6.01
N ASN A 120 18.21 2.12 -7.18
CA ASN A 120 18.41 2.87 -8.43
C ASN A 120 17.78 4.25 -8.37
N TRP A 121 16.56 4.38 -7.81
CA TRP A 121 15.94 5.69 -7.60
C TRP A 121 16.76 6.57 -6.66
N ARG A 122 17.31 6.02 -5.58
CA ARG A 122 18.21 6.77 -4.70
C ARG A 122 19.44 7.29 -5.47
N MET A 123 20.04 6.50 -6.35
CA MET A 123 21.17 6.94 -7.16
C MET A 123 20.79 8.04 -8.17
N ILE A 124 19.65 7.86 -8.87
CA ILE A 124 19.17 8.81 -9.86
C ILE A 124 18.81 10.17 -9.22
N LEU A 125 18.20 10.13 -8.03
CA LEU A 125 17.72 11.32 -7.30
C LEU A 125 18.73 11.85 -6.27
N SER A 126 19.97 11.34 -6.24
CA SER A 126 21.02 11.89 -5.38
C SER A 126 21.45 13.28 -5.86
N ASP A 127 22.12 14.03 -4.98
CA ASP A 127 22.55 15.40 -5.26
C ASP A 127 23.47 15.52 -6.49
N ASN A 128 24.30 14.48 -6.71
CA ASN A 128 25.16 14.35 -7.89
C ASN A 128 24.60 13.32 -8.88
N GLY A 129 23.32 12.98 -8.74
CA GLY A 129 22.65 12.00 -9.61
C GLY A 129 22.25 12.59 -10.96
N MET A 130 21.79 11.70 -11.84
CA MET A 130 21.45 12.08 -13.21
C MET A 130 20.38 13.19 -13.29
N VAL A 131 19.42 13.24 -12.35
CA VAL A 131 18.35 14.25 -12.36
C VAL A 131 18.80 15.54 -11.68
N PHE A 132 19.08 15.48 -10.38
CA PHE A 132 19.36 16.71 -9.62
C PHE A 132 20.78 17.24 -9.83
N GLY A 133 21.75 16.38 -10.12
CA GLY A 133 23.10 16.83 -10.53
C GLY A 133 23.05 17.65 -11.81
N THR A 134 22.43 17.14 -12.86
CA THR A 134 22.31 17.88 -14.14
C THR A 134 21.50 19.17 -14.01
N LEU A 135 20.45 19.21 -13.17
CA LEU A 135 19.68 20.43 -12.93
C LEU A 135 20.47 21.51 -12.16
N LYS A 136 21.32 21.08 -11.22
CA LYS A 136 22.25 21.97 -10.50
C LYS A 136 23.33 22.50 -11.42
N ASP A 137 23.94 21.64 -12.23
CA ASP A 137 24.98 22.00 -13.21
C ASP A 137 24.44 22.98 -14.27
N ALA A 138 23.15 22.83 -14.63
CA ALA A 138 22.46 23.75 -15.53
C ALA A 138 22.04 25.08 -14.88
N GLY A 139 22.28 25.25 -13.57
CA GLY A 139 21.88 26.45 -12.82
C GLY A 139 20.36 26.61 -12.60
N LEU A 140 19.59 25.51 -12.81
CA LEU A 140 18.14 25.51 -12.63
C LEU A 140 17.71 25.24 -11.18
N LEU A 141 18.63 24.71 -10.37
CA LEU A 141 18.41 24.42 -8.94
C LEU A 141 19.56 24.98 -8.11
N ASP A 142 19.23 25.40 -6.89
CA ASP A 142 20.23 25.80 -5.90
C ASP A 142 21.18 24.62 -5.56
N ALA A 143 22.48 24.93 -5.40
CA ALA A 143 23.48 23.92 -5.05
C ALA A 143 23.17 23.21 -3.69
N ASN A 144 22.49 23.89 -2.78
CA ASN A 144 22.08 23.37 -1.47
C ASN A 144 20.74 22.65 -1.50
N PHE A 145 20.11 22.48 -2.65
CA PHE A 145 18.87 21.73 -2.74
C PHE A 145 19.13 20.23 -2.56
N HIS A 146 18.44 19.63 -1.58
CA HIS A 146 18.49 18.18 -1.31
C HIS A 146 17.09 17.58 -1.41
N PHE A 147 16.89 16.66 -2.32
CA PHE A 147 15.60 15.96 -2.47
C PHE A 147 15.52 14.71 -1.59
N LEU A 148 16.60 13.94 -1.54
CA LEU A 148 16.66 12.73 -0.69
C LEU A 148 16.53 13.09 0.80
N ALA A 149 16.18 12.11 1.60
CA ALA A 149 15.98 12.27 3.05
C ALA A 149 14.84 13.26 3.41
N THR A 150 13.92 13.55 2.49
CA THR A 150 12.73 14.38 2.72
C THR A 150 11.44 13.56 2.66
N PRO A 151 10.34 14.03 3.28
CA PRO A 151 9.03 13.40 3.13
C PRO A 151 8.60 13.25 1.64
N ALA A 152 8.90 14.25 0.82
CA ALA A 152 8.57 14.23 -0.60
C ALA A 152 9.28 13.10 -1.35
N SER A 153 10.56 12.84 -1.05
CA SER A 153 11.30 11.76 -1.69
C SER A 153 10.78 10.38 -1.32
N VAL A 154 10.40 10.17 -0.06
CA VAL A 154 9.81 8.91 0.40
C VAL A 154 8.45 8.68 -0.27
N ILE A 155 7.56 9.69 -0.26
CA ILE A 155 6.26 9.62 -0.92
C ILE A 155 6.42 9.37 -2.43
N PHE A 156 7.40 9.99 -3.09
CA PHE A 156 7.71 9.71 -4.50
C PHE A 156 8.11 8.25 -4.71
N GLY A 157 9.02 7.73 -3.89
CA GLY A 157 9.46 6.33 -3.97
C GLY A 157 8.32 5.33 -3.76
N LEU A 158 7.48 5.57 -2.76
CA LEU A 158 6.26 4.80 -2.50
C LEU A 158 5.31 4.87 -3.70
N THR A 159 5.07 6.08 -4.23
CA THR A 159 4.19 6.29 -5.39
C THR A 159 4.66 5.48 -6.60
N TYR A 160 5.94 5.56 -6.94
CA TYR A 160 6.49 4.77 -8.03
C TYR A 160 6.36 3.26 -7.79
N ASN A 161 6.70 2.81 -6.59
CA ASN A 161 6.68 1.40 -6.25
C ASN A 161 5.28 0.79 -6.26
N PHE A 162 4.25 1.54 -5.86
CA PHE A 162 2.87 1.05 -5.75
C PHE A 162 1.95 1.50 -6.89
N LEU A 163 2.43 2.29 -7.86
CA LEU A 163 1.66 2.78 -9.00
C LEU A 163 0.93 1.67 -9.79
N PRO A 164 1.54 0.52 -10.10
CA PRO A 164 0.85 -0.56 -10.81
C PRO A 164 -0.31 -1.18 -10.02
N PHE A 165 -0.25 -1.20 -8.69
CA PHE A 165 -1.35 -1.68 -7.84
C PHE A 165 -2.58 -0.78 -7.91
N MET A 166 -2.40 0.48 -8.27
CA MET A 166 -3.48 1.41 -8.55
C MET A 166 -3.99 1.27 -9.99
N ILE A 167 -3.07 1.22 -10.97
CA ILE A 167 -3.43 1.23 -12.40
C ILE A 167 -4.22 -0.01 -12.80
N LEU A 168 -3.83 -1.21 -12.34
CA LEU A 168 -4.45 -2.46 -12.78
C LEU A 168 -5.93 -2.58 -12.39
N PRO A 169 -6.34 -2.37 -11.12
CA PRO A 169 -7.75 -2.40 -10.75
C PRO A 169 -8.57 -1.29 -11.44
N LEU A 170 -7.99 -0.10 -11.57
CA LEU A 170 -8.63 1.00 -12.30
C LEU A 170 -8.87 0.63 -13.75
N TYR A 171 -7.84 0.09 -14.43
CA TYR A 171 -7.97 -0.37 -15.80
C TYR A 171 -9.09 -1.41 -15.95
N VAL A 172 -9.12 -2.43 -15.10
CA VAL A 172 -10.16 -3.48 -15.14
C VAL A 172 -11.56 -2.90 -14.93
N ALA A 173 -11.70 -1.93 -14.04
CA ALA A 173 -13.00 -1.29 -13.80
C ALA A 173 -13.43 -0.40 -14.99
N ILE A 174 -12.51 0.40 -15.52
CA ILE A 174 -12.79 1.32 -16.64
C ILE A 174 -13.07 0.53 -17.92
N GLU A 175 -12.34 -0.55 -18.16
CA GLU A 175 -12.51 -1.41 -19.34
C GLU A 175 -13.89 -2.04 -19.45
N LYS A 176 -14.54 -2.31 -18.32
CA LYS A 176 -15.90 -2.88 -18.26
C LYS A 176 -16.99 -1.85 -18.56
N ILE A 177 -16.68 -0.56 -18.63
CA ILE A 177 -17.67 0.48 -18.88
C ILE A 177 -18.12 0.44 -20.33
N ASP A 178 -19.42 0.26 -20.56
CA ASP A 178 -19.99 0.37 -21.91
C ASP A 178 -19.90 1.83 -22.41
N ARG A 179 -19.18 2.03 -23.51
CA ARG A 179 -19.00 3.36 -24.12
C ARG A 179 -20.32 4.03 -24.51
N ARG A 180 -21.35 3.24 -24.80
CA ARG A 180 -22.68 3.74 -25.12
C ARG A 180 -23.29 4.58 -23.99
N LEU A 181 -22.91 4.29 -22.73
CA LEU A 181 -23.35 5.10 -21.58
C LEU A 181 -22.75 6.51 -21.61
N ILE A 182 -21.50 6.62 -22.09
CA ILE A 182 -20.82 7.91 -22.23
C ILE A 182 -21.42 8.69 -23.43
N GLU A 183 -21.69 8.00 -24.53
CA GLU A 183 -22.35 8.55 -25.73
C GLU A 183 -23.75 9.04 -25.38
N ALA A 184 -24.56 8.23 -24.70
CA ALA A 184 -25.91 8.63 -24.23
C ALA A 184 -25.88 9.86 -23.34
N ALA A 185 -24.88 10.00 -22.45
CA ALA A 185 -24.73 11.19 -21.62
C ALA A 185 -24.46 12.44 -22.49
N THR A 186 -23.65 12.32 -23.53
CA THR A 186 -23.37 13.45 -24.45
C THR A 186 -24.56 13.78 -25.33
N ASP A 187 -25.36 12.81 -25.72
CA ASP A 187 -26.63 13.01 -26.47
C ASP A 187 -27.67 13.76 -25.62
N LEU A 188 -27.57 13.61 -24.29
CA LEU A 188 -28.37 14.39 -23.31
C LEU A 188 -27.71 15.73 -22.95
N TYR A 189 -26.88 16.29 -23.81
CA TYR A 189 -26.21 17.57 -23.65
C TYR A 189 -25.21 17.67 -22.48
N ALA A 190 -24.75 16.56 -21.92
CA ALA A 190 -23.67 16.57 -20.96
C ALA A 190 -22.35 16.98 -21.61
N SER A 191 -21.61 17.90 -21.00
CA SER A 191 -20.24 18.18 -21.41
C SER A 191 -19.32 16.97 -21.18
N ARG A 192 -18.18 16.89 -21.87
CA ARG A 192 -17.20 15.81 -21.69
C ARG A 192 -16.75 15.67 -20.21
N ALA A 193 -16.59 16.77 -19.49
CA ALA A 193 -16.27 16.75 -18.08
C ALA A 193 -17.42 16.21 -17.22
N GLN A 194 -18.67 16.56 -17.54
CA GLN A 194 -19.84 16.02 -16.86
C GLN A 194 -20.01 14.52 -17.12
N ALA A 195 -19.86 14.07 -18.36
CA ALA A 195 -19.89 12.64 -18.70
C ALA A 195 -18.78 11.87 -17.98
N PHE A 196 -17.56 12.44 -17.89
CA PHE A 196 -16.48 11.85 -17.10
C PHE A 196 -16.85 11.70 -15.62
N TRP A 197 -17.22 12.78 -14.94
CA TRP A 197 -17.46 12.73 -13.49
C TRP A 197 -18.73 11.97 -13.10
N ARG A 198 -19.80 12.07 -13.91
CA ARG A 198 -21.11 11.47 -13.59
C ARG A 198 -21.28 10.04 -14.10
N VAL A 199 -20.54 9.65 -15.13
CA VAL A 199 -20.63 8.29 -15.71
C VAL A 199 -19.33 7.53 -15.47
N THR A 200 -18.23 7.94 -16.10
CA THR A 200 -16.99 7.15 -16.08
C THR A 200 -16.43 7.00 -14.67
N PHE A 201 -16.27 8.10 -13.94
CA PHE A 201 -15.70 8.07 -12.60
C PHE A 201 -16.58 7.28 -11.62
N LEU A 202 -17.91 7.49 -11.65
CA LEU A 202 -18.83 6.78 -10.76
C LEU A 202 -18.85 5.27 -11.05
N LEU A 203 -18.84 4.86 -12.31
CA LEU A 203 -18.82 3.45 -12.70
C LEU A 203 -17.45 2.80 -12.43
N SER A 204 -16.36 3.59 -12.38
CA SER A 204 -15.02 3.09 -12.05
C SER A 204 -14.71 3.09 -10.55
N LEU A 205 -15.61 3.57 -9.68
CA LEU A 205 -15.41 3.60 -8.23
C LEU A 205 -14.96 2.27 -7.61
N PRO A 206 -15.49 1.10 -8.02
CA PRO A 206 -14.98 -0.18 -7.52
C PRO A 206 -13.48 -0.38 -7.79
N GLY A 207 -13.00 0.08 -8.95
CA GLY A 207 -11.57 0.07 -9.28
C GLY A 207 -10.76 1.06 -8.46
N VAL A 208 -11.30 2.26 -8.19
CA VAL A 208 -10.69 3.27 -7.31
C VAL A 208 -10.52 2.70 -5.90
N VAL A 209 -11.58 2.08 -5.36
CA VAL A 209 -11.56 1.47 -4.02
C VAL A 209 -10.54 0.35 -3.95
N ALA A 210 -10.59 -0.58 -4.88
CA ALA A 210 -9.66 -1.72 -4.91
C ALA A 210 -8.21 -1.26 -5.07
N GLY A 211 -7.93 -0.34 -6.00
CA GLY A 211 -6.59 0.22 -6.21
C GLY A 211 -6.08 1.00 -4.99
N SER A 212 -6.95 1.78 -4.35
CA SER A 212 -6.60 2.51 -3.12
C SER A 212 -6.22 1.58 -1.98
N LEU A 213 -6.97 0.50 -1.76
CA LEU A 213 -6.65 -0.49 -0.73
C LEU A 213 -5.34 -1.23 -1.03
N LEU A 214 -5.15 -1.67 -2.27
CA LEU A 214 -3.94 -2.37 -2.71
C LEU A 214 -2.69 -1.49 -2.65
N THR A 215 -2.83 -0.17 -2.72
CA THR A 215 -1.75 0.80 -2.59
C THR A 215 -1.53 1.21 -1.13
N PHE A 216 -2.59 1.54 -0.41
CA PHE A 216 -2.53 2.08 0.95
C PHE A 216 -1.99 1.06 1.95
N ILE A 217 -2.53 -0.17 1.95
CA ILE A 217 -2.19 -1.18 2.96
C ILE A 217 -0.69 -1.48 2.99
N PRO A 218 -0.02 -1.84 1.87
CA PRO A 218 1.41 -2.10 1.89
C PRO A 218 2.24 -0.84 2.11
N SER A 219 1.76 0.34 1.66
CA SER A 219 2.50 1.60 1.85
C SER A 219 2.63 1.99 3.32
N VAL A 220 1.63 1.73 4.18
CA VAL A 220 1.70 2.06 5.61
C VAL A 220 2.82 1.29 6.31
N GLY A 221 3.04 0.03 5.94
CA GLY A 221 4.04 -0.86 6.54
C GLY A 221 5.40 -0.85 5.83
N ASP A 222 5.57 -0.07 4.76
CA ASP A 222 6.81 -0.04 4.00
C ASP A 222 7.96 0.52 4.85
N PHE A 223 9.04 -0.24 4.96
CA PHE A 223 10.26 0.19 5.62
C PHE A 223 11.42 0.37 4.64
N ILE A 224 11.40 -0.36 3.52
CA ILE A 224 12.51 -0.37 2.56
C ILE A 224 12.63 0.98 1.86
N THR A 225 11.52 1.51 1.34
CA THR A 225 11.53 2.80 0.64
C THR A 225 11.93 3.93 1.58
N ALA A 226 11.35 3.94 2.79
CA ALA A 226 11.69 4.95 3.80
C ALA A 226 13.15 4.86 4.28
N GLU A 227 13.71 3.66 4.44
CA GLU A 227 15.12 3.47 4.81
C GLU A 227 16.08 3.88 3.68
N VAL A 228 15.82 3.42 2.46
CA VAL A 228 16.72 3.60 1.31
C VAL A 228 16.66 5.04 0.79
N ILE A 229 15.48 5.57 0.49
CA ILE A 229 15.30 6.94 -0.08
C ILE A 229 15.38 7.99 1.01
N GLY A 230 14.91 7.66 2.22
CA GLY A 230 15.06 8.50 3.41
C GLY A 230 16.50 8.60 3.90
N ALA A 231 17.44 7.83 3.32
CA ALA A 231 18.88 7.88 3.57
C ALA A 231 19.23 7.82 5.08
N GLY A 232 18.45 7.07 5.85
CA GLY A 232 18.66 6.91 7.29
C GLY A 232 18.22 8.12 8.15
N ASN A 233 17.54 9.11 7.58
CA ASN A 233 17.03 10.27 8.33
C ASN A 233 15.83 9.85 9.22
N PRO A 234 15.94 9.96 10.56
CA PRO A 234 14.85 9.58 11.47
C PRO A 234 13.56 10.38 11.27
N GLN A 235 13.65 11.59 10.71
CA GLN A 235 12.49 12.46 10.49
C GLN A 235 11.54 11.93 9.39
N VAL A 236 12.01 11.00 8.55
CA VAL A 236 11.20 10.38 7.50
C VAL A 236 10.94 8.90 7.74
N PHE A 237 11.39 8.34 8.87
CA PHE A 237 11.09 6.96 9.22
C PHE A 237 9.60 6.74 9.38
N MET A 238 9.17 5.58 8.94
CA MET A 238 7.82 5.06 9.10
C MET A 238 7.80 4.03 10.24
N VAL A 239 6.63 3.63 10.67
CA VAL A 239 6.48 2.63 11.73
C VAL A 239 7.16 1.31 11.36
N GLY A 240 7.17 0.93 10.08
CA GLY A 240 7.85 -0.27 9.58
C GLY A 240 9.35 -0.26 9.85
N ASN A 241 10.03 0.91 9.76
CA ASN A 241 11.45 1.04 10.10
C ASN A 241 11.71 0.75 11.58
N ILE A 242 10.84 1.20 12.47
CA ILE A 242 11.00 0.95 13.91
C ILE A 242 10.75 -0.52 14.25
N ILE A 243 9.72 -1.13 13.62
CA ILE A 243 9.47 -2.58 13.78
C ILE A 243 10.72 -3.37 13.37
N GLN A 244 11.28 -3.07 12.20
CA GLN A 244 12.49 -3.72 11.70
C GLN A 244 13.68 -3.55 12.66
N ARG A 245 13.94 -2.30 13.12
CA ARG A 245 15.05 -1.99 14.03
C ARG A 245 14.89 -2.65 15.39
N LYS A 246 13.67 -2.68 15.93
CA LYS A 246 13.37 -3.39 17.18
C LYS A 246 13.60 -4.89 17.03
N PHE A 247 13.24 -5.45 15.89
CA PHE A 247 13.38 -6.88 15.63
C PHE A 247 14.82 -7.30 15.32
N LEU A 248 15.55 -6.55 14.47
CA LEU A 248 16.88 -6.94 13.97
C LEU A 248 18.03 -6.35 14.77
N ASP A 249 17.94 -5.06 15.14
CA ASP A 249 19.06 -4.33 15.75
C ASP A 249 19.03 -4.42 17.27
N SER A 250 17.84 -4.17 17.88
CA SER A 250 17.67 -4.16 19.33
C SER A 250 17.30 -5.53 19.90
N LEU A 251 16.93 -6.49 19.04
CA LEU A 251 16.41 -7.81 19.40
C LEU A 251 15.25 -7.76 20.42
N ASP A 252 14.52 -6.64 20.47
CA ASP A 252 13.37 -6.41 21.36
C ASP A 252 12.10 -6.94 20.68
N TYR A 253 11.98 -8.27 20.67
CA TYR A 253 10.89 -8.97 19.98
C TYR A 253 9.50 -8.63 20.51
N PRO A 254 9.29 -8.47 21.86
CA PRO A 254 7.98 -8.09 22.37
C PRO A 254 7.52 -6.72 21.87
N ALA A 255 8.39 -5.70 21.89
CA ALA A 255 8.04 -4.38 21.39
C ALA A 255 7.83 -4.39 19.86
N ALA A 256 8.67 -5.10 19.09
CA ALA A 256 8.49 -5.25 17.65
C ALA A 256 7.13 -5.89 17.30
N ALA A 257 6.79 -6.98 18.00
CA ALA A 257 5.52 -7.67 17.80
C ALA A 257 4.32 -6.80 18.21
N ALA A 258 4.38 -6.11 19.35
CA ALA A 258 3.33 -5.20 19.80
C ALA A 258 3.10 -4.05 18.79
N LEU A 259 4.19 -3.41 18.30
CA LEU A 259 4.13 -2.39 17.25
C LEU A 259 3.45 -2.92 15.98
N ALA A 260 3.81 -4.13 15.54
CA ALA A 260 3.21 -4.75 14.35
C ALA A 260 1.71 -5.02 14.55
N PHE A 261 1.29 -5.49 15.73
CA PHE A 261 -0.14 -5.70 16.03
C PHE A 261 -0.93 -4.39 16.05
N VAL A 262 -0.40 -3.34 16.66
CA VAL A 262 -1.03 -2.01 16.65
C VAL A 262 -1.17 -1.51 15.20
N LEU A 263 -0.14 -1.70 14.38
CA LEU A 263 -0.19 -1.34 12.96
C LEU A 263 -1.31 -2.08 12.23
N VAL A 264 -1.34 -3.41 12.35
CA VAL A 264 -2.36 -4.25 11.70
C VAL A 264 -3.77 -3.85 12.17
N ALA A 265 -3.98 -3.68 13.48
CA ALA A 265 -5.26 -3.25 14.04
C ALA A 265 -5.68 -1.87 13.51
N GLY A 266 -4.76 -0.91 13.45
CA GLY A 266 -4.98 0.42 12.90
C GLY A 266 -5.36 0.39 11.42
N VAL A 267 -4.61 -0.37 10.61
CA VAL A 267 -4.91 -0.55 9.18
C VAL A 267 -6.27 -1.22 8.99
N MET A 268 -6.57 -2.29 9.75
CA MET A 268 -7.88 -2.96 9.67
C MET A 268 -9.04 -2.02 10.02
N LEU A 269 -8.86 -1.18 11.04
CA LEU A 269 -9.84 -0.16 11.43
C LEU A 269 -10.06 0.84 10.28
N LEU A 270 -8.97 1.42 9.75
CA LEU A 270 -9.04 2.38 8.65
C LEU A 270 -9.69 1.79 7.40
N VAL A 271 -9.30 0.57 7.01
CA VAL A 271 -9.90 -0.14 5.88
C VAL A 271 -11.38 -0.42 6.11
N SER A 272 -11.76 -0.84 7.33
CA SER A 272 -13.17 -1.10 7.68
C SER A 272 -14.01 0.18 7.62
N VAL A 273 -13.49 1.29 8.09
CA VAL A 273 -14.14 2.61 8.00
C VAL A 273 -14.26 3.04 6.54
N TYR A 274 -13.17 2.94 5.78
CA TYR A 274 -13.14 3.31 4.36
C TYR A 274 -14.17 2.51 3.54
N THR A 275 -14.21 1.18 3.69
CA THR A 275 -15.14 0.31 2.97
C THR A 275 -16.60 0.57 3.35
N ARG A 276 -16.87 0.92 4.62
CA ARG A 276 -18.23 1.32 5.03
C ARG A 276 -18.66 2.68 4.47
N LEU A 277 -17.75 3.66 4.41
CA LEU A 277 -18.03 5.01 3.90
C LEU A 277 -18.23 5.03 2.37
N VAL A 278 -17.44 4.26 1.64
CA VAL A 278 -17.53 4.23 0.16
C VAL A 278 -18.67 3.32 -0.32
N GLY A 279 -19.24 2.53 0.57
CA GLY A 279 -20.47 1.78 0.39
C GLY A 279 -20.24 0.35 -0.09
N SER A 280 -20.59 -0.60 0.78
CA SER A 280 -20.68 -2.02 0.43
C SER A 280 -21.73 -2.30 -0.67
N GLU A 281 -22.68 -1.42 -0.88
CA GLU A 281 -23.77 -1.55 -1.87
C GLU A 281 -23.29 -1.44 -3.33
N ARG A 282 -22.13 -0.79 -3.58
CA ARG A 282 -21.59 -0.61 -4.93
C ARG A 282 -20.50 -1.64 -5.31
N LEU A 283 -20.09 -2.49 -4.36
CA LEU A 283 -19.08 -3.54 -4.59
C LEU A 283 -19.73 -4.90 -4.92
N ALA A 284 -21.04 -5.05 -4.73
CA ALA A 284 -21.81 -6.29 -4.89
C ALA A 284 -22.72 -6.30 -6.13
N GLY A 285 -22.66 -5.29 -6.98
CA GLY A 285 -23.46 -5.17 -8.21
C GLY A 285 -22.69 -5.47 -9.49
#